data_efca472e3031076d1163afc281726eb4
#
_entry.id   efca472e3031076d1163afc281726eb4
#
_cell.length_a   1.000
_cell.length_b   1.000
_cell.length_c   1.000
_cell.angle_alpha   90.00
_cell.angle_beta   90.00
_cell.angle_gamma   90.00
#
_symmetry.space_group_name_H-M   'P 1'
#
loop_
_entity.id
_entity.type
_entity.pdbx_description
1 polymer ?
#
loop_
_entity_poly.entity_id
_entity_poly.type
_entity_poly.pdbx_seq_one_letter_code
_entity_poly.pdbx_strand_id
1 'polypeptide(L)'
;MSIIKNKCSLQINAGGNINTISRIAVKRREAKSKGEKERYTYLNVEFQRIEKRDKKAFLSDQCKEIEENNRIRKTRDLFKKIRDTKGTFPAKMGTIKDRNGMDTTEAEDIKKRWQEYTEELYKKDLYDPDNHDGVIPHLEPDILESEVKWALESITMNKASGGDGIPVELFQILKDDAVKVLHSVCQQIWKTQQWLQDWKRSVCIPIPKKGNAKECSNYCTIALISQASKVMLKISQASAIREPWTSRCSNWF
;
A
#
# COMPACT_ATOMS: atom_id res chain seq x y z
N MET A 1 -11.75 9.57 13.39
CA MET A 1 -10.55 10.40 13.23
C MET A 1 -9.38 9.98 14.12
N SER A 2 -9.48 8.88 14.86
CA SER A 2 -8.47 8.41 15.84
C SER A 2 -7.59 7.25 15.37
N ILE A 3 -7.89 6.61 14.26
CA ILE A 3 -7.23 5.36 13.82
C ILE A 3 -5.92 5.61 13.06
N ILE A 4 -5.77 6.78 12.45
CA ILE A 4 -4.54 7.16 11.72
C ILE A 4 -3.43 7.66 12.68
N LYS A 5 -3.79 8.03 13.92
CA LYS A 5 -2.85 8.61 14.89
C LYS A 5 -1.86 7.64 15.52
N ASN A 6 -2.10 6.32 15.48
CA ASN A 6 -1.29 5.36 16.24
C ASN A 6 -0.23 4.60 15.43
N LYS A 7 0.00 4.91 14.16
CA LYS A 7 0.98 4.20 13.33
C LYS A 7 2.19 4.99 12.91
N CYS A 8 2.24 6.28 13.16
CA CYS A 8 3.49 7.04 13.08
C CYS A 8 4.35 6.96 14.34
N SER A 9 3.92 6.23 15.37
CA SER A 9 4.78 5.81 16.47
C SER A 9 5.46 4.46 16.18
N LEU A 10 5.89 4.19 14.96
CA LEU A 10 7.11 3.45 14.75
C LEU A 10 8.14 4.21 15.56
N GLN A 11 8.60 3.59 16.64
CA GLN A 11 9.66 4.09 17.48
C GLN A 11 10.75 4.67 16.58
N ILE A 12 10.73 5.99 16.41
CA ILE A 12 11.82 6.74 15.81
C ILE A 12 12.90 6.76 16.91
N ASN A 13 13.48 5.59 17.14
CA ASN A 13 14.68 5.39 17.96
C ASN A 13 15.94 5.56 17.11
N ALA A 14 15.87 6.33 16.05
CA ALA A 14 17.05 6.72 15.30
C ALA A 14 17.22 8.23 15.47
N GLY A 15 18.18 8.68 16.26
CA GLY A 15 18.90 9.95 16.32
C GLY A 15 18.36 11.23 15.64
N GLY A 16 17.16 11.19 15.07
CA GLY A 16 16.44 12.30 14.47
C GLY A 16 15.84 13.16 15.59
N ASN A 17 15.89 14.46 15.42
CA ASN A 17 15.57 15.50 16.38
C ASN A 17 14.07 15.42 16.80
N ILE A 18 13.72 14.40 17.63
CA ILE A 18 12.37 14.15 18.19
C ILE A 18 11.79 15.44 18.76
N ASN A 19 12.63 16.27 19.38
CA ASN A 19 12.25 17.56 19.93
C ASN A 19 11.74 18.53 18.85
N THR A 20 12.32 18.52 17.65
CA THR A 20 11.90 19.42 16.56
C THR A 20 10.54 19.00 15.99
N ILE A 21 10.33 17.72 15.74
CA ILE A 21 9.03 17.19 15.22
C ILE A 21 7.93 17.44 16.24
N SER A 22 8.18 17.14 17.51
CA SER A 22 7.22 17.37 18.60
C SER A 22 6.86 18.85 18.74
N ARG A 23 7.84 19.75 18.68
CA ARG A 23 7.61 21.21 18.72
C ARG A 23 6.76 21.68 17.54
N ILE A 24 7.04 21.22 16.32
CA ILE A 24 6.26 21.59 15.13
C ILE A 24 4.84 21.00 15.24
N ALA A 25 4.68 19.79 15.75
CA ALA A 25 3.37 19.18 15.95
C ALA A 25 2.50 19.98 16.95
N VAL A 26 3.10 20.46 18.03
CA VAL A 26 2.41 21.32 19.01
C VAL A 26 2.01 22.65 18.36
N LYS A 27 2.95 23.37 17.73
CA LYS A 27 2.67 24.63 17.03
C LYS A 27 1.58 24.50 15.96
N ARG A 28 1.56 23.36 15.23
CA ARG A 28 0.53 23.07 14.24
C ARG A 28 -0.85 22.89 14.89
N ARG A 29 -0.93 22.26 16.06
CA ARG A 29 -2.20 22.11 16.80
C ARG A 29 -2.69 23.47 17.30
N GLU A 30 -1.79 24.31 17.81
CA GLU A 30 -2.11 25.67 18.26
C GLU A 30 -2.61 26.54 17.12
N ALA A 31 -1.92 26.55 15.97
CA ALA A 31 -2.37 27.32 14.79
C ALA A 31 -3.75 26.85 14.32
N LYS A 32 -4.02 25.52 14.37
CA LYS A 32 -5.33 24.97 14.05
C LYS A 32 -6.41 25.42 15.02
N SER A 33 -6.14 25.43 16.33
CA SER A 33 -7.10 25.84 17.35
C SER A 33 -7.42 27.33 17.29
N LYS A 34 -6.45 28.15 16.88
CA LYS A 34 -6.62 29.62 16.69
C LYS A 34 -7.23 30.02 15.36
N GLY A 35 -7.46 29.04 14.43
CA GLY A 35 -8.00 29.33 13.11
C GLY A 35 -7.01 29.99 12.13
N GLU A 36 -5.71 30.01 12.46
CA GLU A 36 -4.63 30.61 11.66
C GLU A 36 -4.31 29.70 10.43
N LYS A 37 -5.10 29.78 9.38
CA LYS A 37 -5.04 28.86 8.21
C LYS A 37 -3.67 28.86 7.51
N GLU A 38 -3.11 30.03 7.23
CA GLU A 38 -1.81 30.15 6.53
C GLU A 38 -0.68 29.54 7.34
N ARG A 39 -0.61 29.87 8.62
CA ARG A 39 0.37 29.33 9.55
C ARG A 39 0.24 27.83 9.73
N TYR A 40 -1.00 27.32 9.80
CA TYR A 40 -1.27 25.89 9.85
C TYR A 40 -0.76 25.19 8.58
N THR A 41 -1.02 25.75 7.40
CA THR A 41 -0.59 25.18 6.11
C THR A 41 0.94 25.12 6.04
N TYR A 42 1.61 26.19 6.38
CA TYR A 42 3.07 26.25 6.43
C TYR A 42 3.66 25.18 7.36
N LEU A 43 3.20 25.15 8.61
CA LEU A 43 3.66 24.17 9.62
C LEU A 43 3.33 22.72 9.23
N ASN A 44 2.25 22.50 8.51
CA ASN A 44 1.87 21.18 8.02
C ASN A 44 2.81 20.68 6.92
N VAL A 45 3.19 21.55 5.98
CA VAL A 45 4.16 21.24 4.92
C VAL A 45 5.53 20.94 5.54
N GLU A 46 5.98 21.78 6.48
CA GLU A 46 7.26 21.58 7.16
C GLU A 46 7.27 20.27 7.97
N PHE A 47 6.21 19.96 8.70
CA PHE A 47 6.04 18.71 9.41
C PHE A 47 6.16 17.51 8.49
N GLN A 48 5.43 17.51 7.37
CA GLN A 48 5.46 16.42 6.39
C GLN A 48 6.86 16.28 5.75
N ARG A 49 7.55 17.39 5.49
CA ARG A 49 8.91 17.36 4.92
C ARG A 49 9.89 16.65 5.86
N ILE A 50 9.83 16.98 7.15
CA ILE A 50 10.71 16.38 8.16
C ILE A 50 10.35 14.90 8.33
N GLU A 51 9.07 14.56 8.46
CA GLU A 51 8.60 13.18 8.58
C GLU A 51 9.06 12.31 7.41
N LYS A 52 8.97 12.82 6.18
CA LYS A 52 9.45 12.12 4.96
C LYS A 52 10.96 11.87 5.01
N ARG A 53 11.74 12.89 5.38
CA ARG A 53 13.19 12.79 5.47
C ARG A 53 13.60 11.76 6.52
N ASP A 54 13.00 11.82 7.70
CA ASP A 54 13.35 10.94 8.80
C ASP A 54 12.93 9.49 8.53
N LYS A 55 11.77 9.28 7.89
CA LYS A 55 11.36 7.96 7.40
C LYS A 55 12.36 7.38 6.39
N LYS A 56 12.82 8.20 5.43
CA LYS A 56 13.80 7.76 4.43
C LYS A 56 15.13 7.41 5.06
N ALA A 57 15.62 8.23 6.00
CA ALA A 57 16.84 7.96 6.74
C ALA A 57 16.74 6.64 7.53
N PHE A 58 15.66 6.45 8.28
CA PHE A 58 15.41 5.21 9.02
C PHE A 58 15.42 3.98 8.11
N LEU A 59 14.70 4.00 6.99
CA LEU A 59 14.67 2.87 6.06
C LEU A 59 16.04 2.61 5.44
N SER A 60 16.80 3.67 5.11
CA SER A 60 18.17 3.53 4.60
C SER A 60 19.08 2.83 5.62
N ASP A 61 18.98 3.20 6.90
CA ASP A 61 19.78 2.58 7.97
C ASP A 61 19.35 1.12 8.20
N GLN A 62 18.04 0.80 8.10
CA GLN A 62 17.57 -0.58 8.14
C GLN A 62 18.13 -1.42 6.98
N CYS A 63 18.18 -0.86 5.75
CA CYS A 63 18.77 -1.56 4.60
C CYS A 63 20.25 -1.85 4.83
N LYS A 64 21.04 -0.87 5.30
CA LYS A 64 22.46 -1.06 5.60
C LYS A 64 22.70 -2.15 6.64
N GLU A 65 21.86 -2.18 7.69
CA GLU A 65 21.96 -3.21 8.74
C GLU A 65 21.61 -4.59 8.20
N ILE A 66 20.60 -4.69 7.33
CA ILE A 66 20.23 -5.94 6.64
C ILE A 66 21.38 -6.42 5.73
N GLU A 67 21.97 -5.52 4.95
CA GLU A 67 23.12 -5.81 4.08
C GLU A 67 24.33 -6.31 4.88
N GLU A 68 24.63 -5.64 6.00
CA GLU A 68 25.73 -6.05 6.87
C GLU A 68 25.48 -7.43 7.51
N ASN A 69 24.28 -7.70 8.01
CA ASN A 69 23.91 -9.02 8.53
C ASN A 69 24.01 -10.11 7.46
N ASN A 70 23.66 -9.80 6.21
CA ASN A 70 23.81 -10.71 5.08
C ASN A 70 25.30 -10.97 4.78
N ARG A 71 26.12 -9.92 4.73
CA ARG A 71 27.56 -10.00 4.46
C ARG A 71 28.29 -10.89 5.47
N ILE A 72 27.96 -10.75 6.76
CA ILE A 72 28.56 -11.54 7.84
C ILE A 72 27.83 -12.86 8.12
N ARG A 73 26.89 -13.26 7.23
CA ARG A 73 26.12 -14.51 7.29
C ARG A 73 25.33 -14.73 8.61
N LYS A 74 24.92 -13.66 9.27
CA LYS A 74 24.04 -13.71 10.45
C LYS A 74 22.58 -13.88 10.03
N THR A 75 22.24 -15.04 9.48
CA THR A 75 20.92 -15.35 8.91
C THR A 75 19.76 -15.11 9.89
N ARG A 76 19.92 -15.45 11.15
CA ARG A 76 18.88 -15.26 12.16
C ARG A 76 18.56 -13.78 12.39
N ASP A 77 19.58 -12.94 12.52
CA ASP A 77 19.43 -11.49 12.74
C ASP A 77 18.90 -10.82 11.48
N LEU A 78 19.35 -11.25 10.30
CA LEU A 78 18.83 -10.84 9.00
C LEU A 78 17.32 -11.04 8.91
N PHE A 79 16.83 -12.27 9.12
CA PHE A 79 15.38 -12.56 9.03
C PHE A 79 14.58 -11.91 10.16
N LYS A 80 15.15 -11.76 11.35
CA LYS A 80 14.51 -11.00 12.43
C LYS A 80 14.30 -9.55 12.01
N LYS A 81 15.34 -8.91 11.48
CA LYS A 81 15.28 -7.51 11.03
C LYS A 81 14.28 -7.30 9.91
N ILE A 82 14.22 -8.20 8.93
CA ILE A 82 13.24 -8.17 7.85
C ILE A 82 11.80 -8.25 8.42
N ARG A 83 11.54 -9.14 9.38
CA ARG A 83 10.22 -9.25 10.03
C ARG A 83 9.86 -7.99 10.81
N ASP A 84 10.80 -7.44 11.56
CA ASP A 84 10.59 -6.23 12.34
C ASP A 84 10.27 -5.03 11.43
N THR A 85 10.91 -4.95 10.26
CA THR A 85 10.65 -3.91 9.25
C THR A 85 9.26 -4.03 8.62
N LYS A 86 8.74 -5.25 8.42
CA LYS A 86 7.38 -5.48 7.90
C LYS A 86 6.29 -4.99 8.87
N GLY A 87 6.55 -5.03 10.17
CA GLY A 87 5.61 -4.65 11.21
C GLY A 87 4.39 -5.58 11.32
N THR A 88 3.85 -5.71 12.51
CA THR A 88 2.59 -6.41 12.76
C THR A 88 1.48 -5.42 13.02
N PHE A 89 0.30 -5.64 12.44
CA PHE A 89 -0.89 -4.84 12.65
C PHE A 89 -1.85 -5.55 13.61
N PRO A 90 -1.98 -5.10 14.85
CA PRO A 90 -3.16 -5.48 15.63
C PRO A 90 -4.35 -4.65 15.12
N ALA A 91 -5.24 -5.27 14.39
CA ALA A 91 -6.53 -4.66 14.07
C ALA A 91 -7.37 -4.63 15.34
N LYS A 92 -7.70 -3.43 15.84
CA LYS A 92 -8.78 -3.27 16.81
C LYS A 92 -10.09 -3.34 16.03
N MET A 93 -10.71 -4.50 16.00
CA MET A 93 -12.03 -4.68 15.43
C MET A 93 -13.09 -4.37 16.51
N GLY A 94 -14.00 -3.45 16.19
CA GLY A 94 -15.20 -3.20 16.98
C GLY A 94 -16.30 -4.22 16.66
N THR A 95 -17.42 -4.14 17.34
CA THR A 95 -18.61 -4.95 17.07
C THR A 95 -19.19 -4.61 15.69
N ILE A 96 -19.56 -5.64 14.91
CA ILE A 96 -20.20 -5.52 13.59
C ILE A 96 -21.46 -6.37 13.57
N LYS A 97 -22.46 -5.99 12.80
CA LYS A 97 -23.65 -6.79 12.56
C LYS A 97 -23.39 -7.85 11.51
N ASP A 98 -23.85 -9.08 11.80
CA ASP A 98 -23.89 -10.16 10.82
C ASP A 98 -24.99 -9.92 9.76
N ARG A 99 -25.22 -10.90 8.87
CA ARG A 99 -26.29 -10.84 7.87
C ARG A 99 -27.69 -10.80 8.47
N ASN A 100 -27.88 -11.33 9.68
CA ASN A 100 -29.14 -11.40 10.39
C ASN A 100 -29.39 -10.16 11.28
N GLY A 101 -28.44 -9.20 11.28
CA GLY A 101 -28.51 -7.99 12.09
C GLY A 101 -28.09 -8.19 13.54
N MET A 102 -27.53 -9.35 13.90
CA MET A 102 -27.00 -9.64 15.23
C MET A 102 -25.59 -9.08 15.40
N ASP A 103 -25.32 -8.59 16.61
CA ASP A 103 -24.02 -8.02 16.96
C ASP A 103 -22.97 -9.13 17.12
N THR A 104 -21.92 -9.08 16.31
CA THR A 104 -20.78 -10.01 16.33
C THR A 104 -19.56 -9.35 16.93
N THR A 105 -18.94 -9.97 17.91
CA THR A 105 -17.76 -9.47 18.63
C THR A 105 -16.51 -10.29 18.41
N GLU A 106 -16.67 -11.57 18.00
CA GLU A 106 -15.55 -12.47 17.75
C GLU A 106 -14.76 -12.04 16.52
N ALA A 107 -13.43 -12.02 16.65
CA ALA A 107 -12.53 -11.49 15.62
C ALA A 107 -12.62 -12.27 14.29
N GLU A 108 -12.77 -13.59 14.35
CA GLU A 108 -12.87 -14.43 13.15
C GLU A 108 -14.23 -14.25 12.44
N ASP A 109 -15.33 -14.12 13.17
CA ASP A 109 -16.65 -13.87 12.61
C ASP A 109 -16.71 -12.46 11.98
N ILE A 110 -16.11 -11.47 12.61
CA ILE A 110 -15.99 -10.12 12.06
C ILE A 110 -15.18 -10.16 10.74
N LYS A 111 -14.08 -10.89 10.71
CA LYS A 111 -13.25 -11.05 9.52
C LYS A 111 -14.02 -11.76 8.40
N LYS A 112 -14.72 -12.85 8.73
CA LYS A 112 -15.59 -13.56 7.79
C LYS A 112 -16.69 -12.66 7.23
N ARG A 113 -17.34 -11.86 8.07
CA ARG A 113 -18.38 -10.90 7.65
C ARG A 113 -17.82 -9.85 6.69
N TRP A 114 -16.61 -9.32 6.94
CA TRP A 114 -15.92 -8.41 6.03
C TRP A 114 -15.57 -9.07 4.71
N GLN A 115 -15.10 -10.30 4.72
CA GLN A 115 -14.82 -11.07 3.51
C GLN A 115 -16.08 -11.23 2.67
N GLU A 116 -17.17 -11.71 3.25
CA GLU A 116 -18.47 -11.87 2.58
C GLU A 116 -18.98 -10.56 1.98
N TYR A 117 -18.87 -9.45 2.72
CA TYR A 117 -19.30 -8.14 2.24
C TYR A 117 -18.47 -7.63 1.07
N THR A 118 -17.15 -7.79 1.14
CA THR A 118 -16.27 -7.37 0.05
C THR A 118 -16.46 -8.23 -1.19
N GLU A 119 -16.63 -9.54 -1.04
CA GLU A 119 -16.95 -10.43 -2.16
C GLU A 119 -18.27 -10.04 -2.84
N GLU A 120 -19.31 -9.74 -2.09
CA GLU A 120 -20.58 -9.28 -2.65
C GLU A 120 -20.46 -7.93 -3.35
N LEU A 121 -19.69 -7.02 -2.77
CA LEU A 121 -19.48 -5.67 -3.33
C LEU A 121 -18.81 -5.73 -4.69
N TYR A 122 -17.78 -6.59 -4.84
CA TYR A 122 -17.00 -6.68 -6.06
C TYR A 122 -17.55 -7.70 -7.07
N LYS A 123 -18.40 -8.66 -6.66
CA LYS A 123 -19.06 -9.57 -7.61
C LYS A 123 -19.99 -8.84 -8.58
N LYS A 124 -20.58 -7.73 -8.17
CA LYS A 124 -21.47 -6.94 -9.04
C LYS A 124 -20.74 -6.32 -10.24
N ASP A 125 -19.44 -6.06 -10.09
CA ASP A 125 -18.63 -5.43 -11.13
C ASP A 125 -17.97 -6.47 -12.08
N LEU A 126 -18.08 -7.76 -11.74
CA LEU A 126 -17.41 -8.85 -12.48
C LEU A 126 -18.33 -9.52 -13.54
N TYR A 127 -19.58 -9.09 -13.67
CA TYR A 127 -20.55 -9.77 -14.55
C TYR A 127 -20.80 -8.99 -15.84
N ASP A 128 -19.91 -9.16 -16.79
CA ASP A 128 -20.21 -9.14 -18.22
C ASP A 128 -19.50 -10.34 -18.89
N PRO A 129 -20.15 -11.53 -18.92
CA PRO A 129 -19.55 -12.73 -19.49
C PRO A 129 -19.55 -12.75 -21.02
N ASP A 130 -20.18 -11.79 -21.70
CA ASP A 130 -20.47 -11.91 -23.14
C ASP A 130 -19.46 -11.21 -24.06
N ASN A 131 -18.31 -10.76 -23.55
CA ASN A 131 -17.35 -10.06 -24.39
C ASN A 131 -15.94 -10.68 -24.44
N HIS A 132 -15.85 -12.00 -24.48
CA HIS A 132 -14.58 -12.69 -24.68
C HIS A 132 -14.61 -13.61 -25.90
N ASP A 133 -14.83 -13.02 -27.06
CA ASP A 133 -14.45 -13.64 -28.33
C ASP A 133 -13.11 -13.06 -28.81
N GLY A 134 -12.14 -13.94 -28.90
CA GLY A 134 -10.93 -13.70 -29.65
C GLY A 134 -9.69 -13.44 -28.79
N VAL A 135 -9.06 -14.53 -28.35
CA VAL A 135 -7.63 -14.50 -28.09
C VAL A 135 -6.92 -14.16 -29.40
N ILE A 136 -6.68 -12.89 -29.62
CA ILE A 136 -5.71 -12.47 -30.63
C ILE A 136 -4.35 -12.64 -29.98
N PRO A 137 -3.48 -13.53 -30.48
CA PRO A 137 -2.10 -13.57 -30.04
C PRO A 137 -1.42 -12.34 -30.65
N HIS A 138 -1.63 -11.18 -30.04
CA HIS A 138 -0.81 -10.04 -30.36
C HIS A 138 0.60 -10.33 -29.83
N LEU A 139 1.57 -10.26 -30.72
CA LEU A 139 2.97 -10.07 -30.40
C LEU A 139 3.08 -8.68 -29.69
N GLU A 140 2.67 -8.65 -28.41
CA GLU A 140 2.85 -7.47 -27.61
C GLU A 140 4.33 -7.28 -27.37
N PRO A 141 4.87 -6.08 -27.57
CA PRO A 141 6.28 -5.81 -27.34
C PRO A 141 6.66 -6.13 -25.88
N ASP A 142 7.87 -6.61 -25.70
CA ASP A 142 8.42 -6.85 -24.35
C ASP A 142 8.39 -5.56 -23.53
N ILE A 143 8.14 -5.71 -22.23
CA ILE A 143 8.19 -4.58 -21.30
C ILE A 143 9.62 -4.04 -21.25
N LEU A 144 9.79 -2.74 -21.41
CA LEU A 144 11.07 -2.08 -21.35
C LEU A 144 11.45 -1.70 -19.90
N GLU A 145 12.74 -1.72 -19.60
CA GLU A 145 13.25 -1.25 -18.30
C GLU A 145 12.88 0.22 -18.03
N SER A 146 12.85 1.05 -19.07
CA SER A 146 12.41 2.43 -19.01
C SER A 146 10.94 2.61 -18.61
N GLU A 147 10.07 1.68 -18.99
CA GLU A 147 8.65 1.69 -18.59
C GLU A 147 8.48 1.35 -17.10
N VAL A 148 9.25 0.38 -16.62
CA VAL A 148 9.29 0.04 -15.19
C VAL A 148 9.80 1.21 -14.37
N LYS A 149 10.86 1.88 -14.82
CA LYS A 149 11.39 3.08 -14.18
C LYS A 149 10.37 4.20 -14.14
N TRP A 150 9.74 4.52 -15.26
CA TRP A 150 8.67 5.50 -15.35
C TRP A 150 7.50 5.15 -14.43
N ALA A 151 7.03 3.91 -14.44
CA ALA A 151 5.94 3.48 -13.58
C ALA A 151 6.30 3.63 -12.10
N LEU A 152 7.51 3.25 -11.70
CA LEU A 152 8.00 3.37 -10.33
C LEU A 152 8.10 4.83 -9.88
N GLU A 153 8.63 5.71 -10.71
CA GLU A 153 8.75 7.15 -10.44
C GLU A 153 7.36 7.82 -10.32
N SER A 154 6.37 7.30 -11.05
CA SER A 154 5.00 7.80 -11.05
C SER A 154 4.19 7.39 -9.81
N ILE A 155 4.68 6.46 -8.97
CA ILE A 155 3.98 6.04 -7.75
C ILE A 155 4.17 7.10 -6.65
N THR A 156 3.05 7.53 -6.09
CA THR A 156 3.04 8.55 -5.03
C THR A 156 3.66 7.99 -3.74
N MET A 157 4.59 8.76 -3.18
CA MET A 157 5.25 8.45 -1.91
C MET A 157 4.32 8.56 -0.70
N ASN A 158 4.73 7.96 0.42
CA ASN A 158 4.02 7.98 1.70
C ASN A 158 2.61 7.39 1.65
N LYS A 159 2.42 6.44 0.75
CA LYS A 159 1.23 5.59 0.74
C LYS A 159 1.46 4.35 1.59
N ALA A 160 0.38 3.78 2.09
CA ALA A 160 0.44 2.52 2.81
C ALA A 160 0.96 1.42 1.88
N SER A 161 1.79 0.53 2.43
CA SER A 161 2.23 -0.69 1.76
C SER A 161 1.07 -1.68 1.61
N GLY A 162 1.17 -2.59 0.65
CA GLY A 162 0.26 -3.72 0.51
C GLY A 162 0.46 -4.79 1.59
N GLY A 163 -0.07 -5.99 1.35
CA GLY A 163 0.06 -7.12 2.25
C GLY A 163 1.50 -7.62 2.46
N ASP A 164 2.39 -7.30 1.52
CA ASP A 164 3.83 -7.58 1.57
C ASP A 164 4.59 -6.70 2.57
N GLY A 165 3.98 -5.60 3.02
CA GLY A 165 4.59 -4.65 3.94
C GLY A 165 5.73 -3.82 3.34
N ILE A 166 5.94 -3.86 2.02
CA ILE A 166 7.02 -3.15 1.32
C ILE A 166 6.58 -1.74 0.95
N PRO A 167 7.12 -0.70 1.57
CA PRO A 167 6.80 0.68 1.22
C PRO A 167 7.52 1.09 -0.08
N VAL A 168 6.91 2.00 -0.85
CA VAL A 168 7.48 2.49 -2.13
C VAL A 168 8.85 3.15 -1.95
N GLU A 169 9.12 3.72 -0.80
CA GLU A 169 10.39 4.38 -0.48
C GLU A 169 11.58 3.42 -0.51
N LEU A 170 11.37 2.11 -0.29
CA LEU A 170 12.43 1.11 -0.43
C LEU A 170 12.90 0.96 -1.88
N PHE A 171 11.97 0.95 -2.84
CA PHE A 171 12.33 0.91 -4.26
C PHE A 171 13.16 2.13 -4.68
N GLN A 172 12.88 3.29 -4.09
CA GLN A 172 13.65 4.50 -4.38
C GLN A 172 15.04 4.52 -3.75
N ILE A 173 15.23 3.81 -2.62
CA ILE A 173 16.54 3.62 -2.00
C ILE A 173 17.39 2.70 -2.87
N LEU A 174 16.80 1.61 -3.36
CA LEU A 174 17.46 0.60 -4.19
C LEU A 174 17.68 1.04 -5.65
N LYS A 175 16.98 2.09 -6.09
CA LYS A 175 17.14 2.71 -7.43
C LYS A 175 17.17 1.68 -8.58
N ASP A 176 18.29 1.65 -9.32
CA ASP A 176 18.44 0.83 -10.53
C ASP A 176 18.38 -0.68 -10.25
N ASP A 177 18.79 -1.13 -9.07
CA ASP A 177 18.68 -2.54 -8.67
C ASP A 177 17.21 -2.94 -8.49
N ALA A 178 16.39 -2.06 -7.90
CA ALA A 178 14.95 -2.30 -7.82
C ALA A 178 14.30 -2.36 -9.20
N VAL A 179 14.70 -1.48 -10.12
CA VAL A 179 14.20 -1.46 -11.50
C VAL A 179 14.52 -2.77 -12.22
N LYS A 180 15.76 -3.27 -12.14
CA LYS A 180 16.17 -4.54 -12.77
C LYS A 180 15.36 -5.73 -12.25
N VAL A 181 15.20 -5.83 -10.92
CA VAL A 181 14.44 -6.93 -10.31
C VAL A 181 12.96 -6.85 -10.72
N LEU A 182 12.35 -5.66 -10.63
CA LEU A 182 10.96 -5.47 -11.04
C LEU A 182 10.76 -5.73 -12.53
N HIS A 183 11.70 -5.30 -13.38
CA HIS A 183 11.66 -5.56 -14.82
C HIS A 183 11.64 -7.05 -15.13
N SER A 184 12.54 -7.83 -14.51
CA SER A 184 12.57 -9.29 -14.66
C SER A 184 11.24 -9.94 -14.26
N VAL A 185 10.67 -9.53 -13.12
CA VAL A 185 9.38 -10.05 -12.63
C VAL A 185 8.23 -9.64 -13.55
N CYS A 186 8.18 -8.37 -13.97
CA CYS A 186 7.14 -7.87 -14.89
C CYS A 186 7.20 -8.58 -16.24
N GLN A 187 8.39 -8.79 -16.80
CA GLN A 187 8.55 -9.55 -18.04
C GLN A 187 8.08 -11.01 -17.89
N GLN A 188 8.40 -11.66 -16.78
CA GLN A 188 7.93 -13.02 -16.53
C GLN A 188 6.40 -13.07 -16.50
N ILE A 189 5.74 -12.15 -15.78
CA ILE A 189 4.28 -12.04 -15.71
C ILE A 189 3.72 -11.78 -17.11
N TRP A 190 4.34 -10.89 -17.89
CA TRP A 190 3.91 -10.53 -19.25
C TRP A 190 3.93 -11.72 -20.19
N LYS A 191 5.02 -12.49 -20.18
CA LYS A 191 5.19 -13.67 -21.04
C LYS A 191 4.33 -14.85 -20.62
N THR A 192 4.17 -15.09 -19.32
CA THR A 192 3.44 -16.25 -18.81
C THR A 192 1.95 -15.98 -18.60
N GLN A 193 1.54 -14.69 -18.58
CA GLN A 193 0.22 -14.25 -18.19
C GLN A 193 -0.20 -14.74 -16.78
N GLN A 194 0.79 -15.09 -15.95
CA GLN A 194 0.57 -15.59 -14.60
C GLN A 194 1.08 -14.61 -13.56
N TRP A 195 0.15 -14.05 -12.81
CA TRP A 195 0.46 -13.17 -11.70
C TRP A 195 0.96 -13.96 -10.49
N LEU A 196 1.92 -13.38 -9.77
CA LEU A 196 2.37 -13.91 -8.50
C LEU A 196 1.20 -13.94 -7.51
N GLN A 197 1.09 -15.02 -6.71
CA GLN A 197 -0.02 -15.18 -5.75
C GLN A 197 -0.09 -14.03 -4.74
N ASP A 198 1.06 -13.54 -4.28
CA ASP A 198 1.10 -12.42 -3.34
C ASP A 198 0.68 -11.09 -3.98
N TRP A 199 0.81 -10.95 -5.30
CA TRP A 199 0.36 -9.76 -6.02
C TRP A 199 -1.15 -9.76 -6.31
N LYS A 200 -1.77 -10.94 -6.29
CA LYS A 200 -3.23 -11.11 -6.40
C LYS A 200 -3.96 -10.78 -5.10
N ARG A 201 -3.23 -10.64 -3.98
CA ARG A 201 -3.82 -10.38 -2.67
C ARG A 201 -3.86 -8.88 -2.39
N SER A 202 -5.01 -8.41 -2.00
CA SER A 202 -5.19 -7.06 -1.47
C SER A 202 -5.57 -7.10 0.01
N VAL A 203 -5.15 -6.09 0.75
CA VAL A 203 -5.60 -5.87 2.13
C VAL A 203 -6.69 -4.81 2.11
N CYS A 204 -7.93 -5.21 2.32
CA CYS A 204 -9.06 -4.29 2.40
C CYS A 204 -9.10 -3.60 3.76
N ILE A 205 -9.06 -2.28 3.77
CA ILE A 205 -9.19 -1.46 4.98
C ILE A 205 -10.56 -0.79 4.97
N PRO A 206 -11.46 -1.13 5.91
CA PRO A 206 -12.74 -0.45 6.04
C PRO A 206 -12.55 0.92 6.68
N ILE A 207 -13.03 1.97 6.01
CA ILE A 207 -13.04 3.35 6.51
C ILE A 207 -14.48 3.73 6.84
N PRO A 208 -14.80 4.07 8.09
CA PRO A 208 -16.16 4.43 8.48
C PRO A 208 -16.61 5.72 7.78
N LYS A 209 -17.80 5.67 7.20
CA LYS A 209 -18.58 6.82 6.74
C LYS A 209 -19.37 7.40 7.93
N LYS A 210 -20.14 8.43 7.68
CA LYS A 210 -21.16 8.90 8.63
C LYS A 210 -22.28 7.86 8.72
N GLY A 211 -22.65 7.43 9.91
CA GLY A 211 -23.71 6.46 10.12
C GLY A 211 -23.41 5.46 11.24
N ASN A 212 -24.17 4.36 11.28
CA ASN A 212 -23.99 3.31 12.25
C ASN A 212 -22.70 2.52 11.98
N ALA A 213 -21.72 2.62 12.88
CA ALA A 213 -20.43 1.94 12.74
C ALA A 213 -20.50 0.41 12.83
N LYS A 214 -21.66 -0.17 13.14
CA LYS A 214 -21.85 -1.61 13.21
C LYS A 214 -22.22 -2.24 11.85
N GLU A 215 -22.56 -1.45 10.84
CA GLU A 215 -22.98 -1.93 9.52
C GLU A 215 -21.86 -1.79 8.51
N CYS A 216 -21.54 -2.88 7.78
CA CYS A 216 -20.51 -2.89 6.74
C CYS A 216 -20.80 -1.88 5.62
N SER A 217 -22.07 -1.65 5.28
CA SER A 217 -22.52 -0.68 4.26
C SER A 217 -22.14 0.77 4.58
N ASN A 218 -21.95 1.08 5.87
CA ASN A 218 -21.51 2.39 6.33
C ASN A 218 -19.98 2.58 6.30
N TYR A 219 -19.29 1.71 5.58
CA TYR A 219 -17.86 1.82 5.36
C TYR A 219 -17.54 1.96 3.87
N CYS A 220 -16.44 2.62 3.59
CA CYS A 220 -15.77 2.59 2.29
C CYS A 220 -14.55 1.69 2.43
N THR A 221 -14.43 0.68 1.59
CA THR A 221 -13.25 -0.18 1.57
C THR A 221 -12.15 0.43 0.71
N ILE A 222 -10.93 0.46 1.21
CA ILE A 222 -9.73 0.79 0.43
C ILE A 222 -8.91 -0.48 0.29
N ALA A 223 -8.70 -0.93 -0.93
CA ALA A 223 -7.81 -2.05 -1.23
C ALA A 223 -6.35 -1.58 -1.28
N LEU A 224 -5.51 -2.16 -0.46
CA LEU A 224 -4.07 -1.96 -0.46
C LEU A 224 -3.42 -3.15 -1.18
N ILE A 225 -2.96 -2.90 -2.39
CA ILE A 225 -2.16 -3.85 -3.16
C ILE A 225 -0.67 -3.58 -3.00
N SER A 226 0.19 -4.55 -3.32
CA SER A 226 1.64 -4.39 -3.25
C SER A 226 2.10 -3.24 -4.15
N GLN A 227 3.18 -2.55 -3.76
CA GLN A 227 3.71 -1.46 -4.57
C GLN A 227 4.29 -1.99 -5.89
N ALA A 228 4.86 -3.19 -5.86
CA ALA A 228 5.37 -3.87 -7.05
C ALA A 228 4.24 -4.22 -8.04
N SER A 229 3.08 -4.71 -7.56
CA SER A 229 1.93 -4.96 -8.45
C SER A 229 1.38 -3.67 -9.06
N LYS A 230 1.44 -2.53 -8.34
CA LYS A 230 1.06 -1.22 -8.91
C LYS A 230 1.95 -0.80 -10.07
N VAL A 231 3.24 -1.13 -10.03
CA VAL A 231 4.14 -0.88 -11.18
C VAL A 231 3.62 -1.61 -12.42
N MET A 232 3.35 -2.92 -12.28
CA MET A 232 2.82 -3.72 -13.39
C MET A 232 1.48 -3.20 -13.92
N LEU A 233 0.54 -2.85 -13.02
CA LEU A 233 -0.76 -2.29 -13.42
C LEU A 233 -0.61 -0.97 -14.18
N LYS A 234 0.33 -0.11 -13.78
CA LYS A 234 0.59 1.15 -14.49
C LYS A 234 1.14 0.92 -15.89
N ILE A 235 2.03 -0.05 -16.05
CA ILE A 235 2.55 -0.44 -17.37
C ILE A 235 1.40 -0.94 -18.24
N SER A 236 0.58 -1.87 -17.72
CA SER A 236 -0.59 -2.40 -18.43
C SER A 236 -1.60 -1.31 -18.81
N GLN A 237 -1.86 -0.34 -17.93
CA GLN A 237 -2.72 0.80 -18.24
C GLN A 237 -2.13 1.70 -19.34
N ALA A 238 -0.82 1.96 -19.32
CA ALA A 238 -0.17 2.77 -20.34
C ALA A 238 -0.19 2.07 -21.71
N SER A 239 -0.04 0.75 -21.74
CA SER A 239 -0.18 -0.05 -22.96
C SER A 239 -1.62 -0.06 -23.48
N ALA A 240 -2.60 -0.17 -22.59
CA ALA A 240 -4.03 -0.11 -22.93
C ALA A 240 -4.47 1.25 -23.51
N ILE A 241 -3.82 2.34 -23.17
CA ILE A 241 -4.11 3.67 -23.74
C ILE A 241 -3.57 3.79 -25.17
N ARG A 242 -2.52 3.03 -25.52
CA ARG A 242 -1.94 3.00 -26.87
C ARG A 242 -2.79 2.18 -27.86
N GLU A 243 -3.59 1.24 -27.34
CA GLU A 243 -4.56 0.47 -28.10
C GLU A 243 -5.91 0.46 -27.34
N PRO A 244 -7.08 0.38 -28.01
CA PRO A 244 -8.39 0.40 -27.34
C PRO A 244 -8.66 -0.94 -26.62
N TRP A 245 -8.08 -1.09 -25.44
CA TRP A 245 -8.15 -2.27 -24.57
C TRP A 245 -9.23 -2.11 -23.50
N THR A 246 -10.46 -2.06 -23.88
CA THR A 246 -11.56 -1.86 -22.93
C THR A 246 -11.97 -3.12 -22.15
N SER A 247 -11.37 -4.27 -22.36
CA SER A 247 -11.89 -5.53 -21.77
C SER A 247 -10.96 -6.35 -20.86
N ARG A 248 -9.66 -6.06 -20.76
CA ARG A 248 -8.75 -6.93 -19.98
C ARG A 248 -8.52 -6.54 -18.50
N CYS A 249 -8.78 -5.31 -18.11
CA CYS A 249 -8.51 -4.90 -16.73
C CYS A 249 -9.63 -5.24 -15.73
N SER A 250 -10.82 -5.60 -16.18
CA SER A 250 -11.96 -5.96 -15.33
C SER A 250 -11.82 -7.31 -14.61
N ASN A 251 -10.93 -8.19 -15.07
CA ASN A 251 -10.72 -9.52 -14.46
C ASN A 251 -9.64 -9.58 -13.38
N TRP A 252 -9.05 -8.43 -12.99
CA TRP A 252 -7.89 -8.42 -12.09
C TRP A 252 -8.16 -7.84 -10.70
N PHE A 253 -9.42 -7.46 -10.40
CA PHE A 253 -9.83 -6.98 -9.07
C PHE A 253 -10.94 -7.82 -8.46
#